data_fbb1f198a44a9e462845735ea4bf6a46
#
_entry.id   fbb1f198a44a9e462845735ea4bf6a46
#
_cell.length_a   1.000
_cell.length_b   1.000
_cell.length_c   1.000
_cell.angle_alpha   90.00
_cell.angle_beta   90.00
_cell.angle_gamma   90.00
#
_symmetry.space_group_name_H-M   'P 1'
#
loop_
_entity.id
_entity.type
_entity.pdbx_description
1 polymer ?
#
loop_
_entity_poly.entity_id
_entity_poly.type
_entity_poly.pdbx_seq_one_letter_code
_entity_poly.pdbx_strand_id
1 'polypeptide(L)'
;ILQFLLKSPLRALIVEPVKSALPSPNTELYQRLIQRGTSILFLGCAYPQLSQIPVIYEDNLYGAGLLVQSLVEKGHSSIAGIFQMDDQRGLERYQGFLDAMQNQGLTVPDRNICWYTTQELDDFRQSQDISFLKKFLERITPDCTAFICEDDFIAWLLWEELSLGQEKKIATHASLSSSLQSTGFKTTSADHSFETTIALAAFNTSYLTTSGLLRATTLTHSAHQPGTLAAQMSINKLKGLPVSSQEVPWQLSLPKSHN
;
A
#
# COMPACT_ATOMS: atom_id res chain seq x y z
N ILE A 1 14.31 -20.70 6.00
CA ILE A 1 15.43 -19.90 5.45
C ILE A 1 16.45 -19.60 6.55
N LEU A 2 16.11 -18.88 7.65
CA LEU A 2 17.07 -18.45 8.70
C LEU A 2 17.82 -19.62 9.33
N GLN A 3 17.17 -20.75 9.60
CA GLN A 3 17.83 -21.97 10.09
C GLN A 3 18.87 -22.53 9.12
N PHE A 4 18.61 -22.40 7.81
CA PHE A 4 19.58 -22.77 6.78
C PHE A 4 20.76 -21.80 6.77
N LEU A 5 20.53 -20.50 6.89
CA LEU A 5 21.57 -19.48 6.93
C LEU A 5 22.51 -19.65 8.15
N LEU A 6 22.01 -20.19 9.25
CA LEU A 6 22.87 -20.55 10.40
C LEU A 6 23.91 -21.62 10.09
N LYS A 7 23.72 -22.42 9.04
CA LYS A 7 24.68 -23.45 8.64
C LYS A 7 25.71 -22.97 7.61
N SER A 8 25.53 -21.76 7.08
CA SER A 8 26.37 -21.19 6.03
C SER A 8 27.26 -20.05 6.59
N PRO A 9 28.44 -19.80 6.03
CA PRO A 9 29.29 -18.67 6.39
C PRO A 9 28.71 -17.37 5.80
N LEU A 10 27.74 -16.79 6.50
CA LEU A 10 27.08 -15.56 6.07
C LEU A 10 27.73 -14.34 6.74
N ARG A 11 28.26 -13.40 5.99
CA ARG A 11 28.89 -12.18 6.49
C ARG A 11 27.90 -11.04 6.70
N ALA A 12 26.94 -10.89 5.81
CA ALA A 12 25.92 -9.86 5.90
C ALA A 12 24.54 -10.38 5.45
N LEU A 13 23.48 -9.83 6.01
CA LEU A 13 22.10 -10.14 5.70
C LEU A 13 21.27 -8.85 5.71
N ILE A 14 20.64 -8.54 4.60
CA ILE A 14 19.62 -7.48 4.51
C ILE A 14 18.25 -8.18 4.55
N VAL A 15 17.38 -7.71 5.42
CA VAL A 15 16.07 -8.34 5.69
C VAL A 15 14.98 -7.28 5.59
N GLU A 16 13.96 -7.55 4.82
CA GLU A 16 12.68 -6.87 4.96
C GLU A 16 11.80 -7.70 5.89
N PRO A 17 11.46 -7.17 7.10
CA PRO A 17 10.61 -7.88 8.05
C PRO A 17 9.20 -8.10 7.50
N VAL A 18 8.63 -9.27 7.77
CA VAL A 18 7.25 -9.61 7.44
C VAL A 18 6.48 -9.78 8.74
N LYS A 19 5.21 -9.35 8.77
CA LYS A 19 4.37 -9.36 9.99
C LYS A 19 5.05 -8.63 11.15
N SER A 20 5.64 -7.49 10.84
CA SER A 20 6.51 -6.75 11.76
C SER A 20 5.76 -6.11 12.94
N ALA A 21 4.45 -5.95 12.84
CA ALA A 21 3.57 -5.53 13.95
C ALA A 21 3.36 -6.64 15.00
N LEU A 22 3.71 -7.89 14.67
CA LEU A 22 3.56 -9.03 15.56
C LEU A 22 4.91 -9.46 16.16
N PRO A 23 4.91 -10.13 17.33
CA PRO A 23 6.13 -10.71 17.86
C PRO A 23 6.76 -11.68 16.87
N SER A 24 8.04 -11.46 16.52
CA SER A 24 8.73 -12.34 15.59
C SER A 24 9.09 -13.67 16.23
N PRO A 25 8.67 -14.82 15.66
CA PRO A 25 9.10 -16.14 16.16
C PRO A 25 10.58 -16.42 15.85
N ASN A 26 11.22 -15.57 15.06
CA ASN A 26 12.59 -15.75 14.58
C ASN A 26 13.62 -14.90 15.35
N THR A 27 13.23 -14.19 16.41
CA THR A 27 14.12 -13.31 17.19
C THR A 27 15.38 -14.02 17.63
N GLU A 28 15.27 -15.23 18.16
CA GLU A 28 16.42 -16.03 18.58
C GLU A 28 17.35 -16.41 17.42
N LEU A 29 16.80 -16.69 16.24
CA LEU A 29 17.59 -17.01 15.05
C LEU A 29 18.41 -15.80 14.57
N TYR A 30 17.83 -14.60 14.61
CA TYR A 30 18.57 -13.36 14.32
C TYR A 30 19.68 -13.12 15.35
N GLN A 31 19.41 -13.30 16.63
CA GLN A 31 20.42 -13.15 17.68
C GLN A 31 21.58 -14.13 17.50
N ARG A 32 21.30 -15.38 17.16
CA ARG A 32 22.32 -16.39 16.86
C ARG A 32 23.17 -16.05 15.63
N LEU A 33 22.56 -15.47 14.58
CA LEU A 33 23.32 -14.98 13.42
C LEU A 33 24.25 -13.84 13.80
N ILE A 34 23.79 -12.89 14.63
CA ILE A 34 24.62 -11.78 15.12
C ILE A 34 25.78 -12.30 15.97
N GLN A 35 25.54 -13.25 16.90
CA GLN A 35 26.59 -13.86 17.75
C GLN A 35 27.66 -14.57 16.91
N ARG A 36 27.31 -15.06 15.71
CA ARG A 36 28.29 -15.66 14.78
C ARG A 36 29.01 -14.63 13.91
N GLY A 37 28.79 -13.34 14.15
CA GLY A 37 29.41 -12.25 13.39
C GLY A 37 28.70 -11.86 12.09
N THR A 38 27.48 -12.34 11.85
CA THR A 38 26.69 -11.89 10.68
C THR A 38 26.22 -10.45 10.93
N SER A 39 26.54 -9.55 10.02
CA SER A 39 26.03 -8.18 10.01
C SER A 39 24.59 -8.17 9.49
N ILE A 40 23.62 -7.75 10.29
CA ILE A 40 22.21 -7.67 9.88
C ILE A 40 21.80 -6.21 9.75
N LEU A 41 21.01 -5.91 8.71
CA LEU A 41 20.34 -4.64 8.43
C LEU A 41 18.88 -4.92 8.10
N PHE A 42 17.98 -4.14 8.68
CA PHE A 42 16.57 -4.18 8.31
C PHE A 42 16.23 -3.12 7.25
N LEU A 43 15.21 -3.44 6.43
CA LEU A 43 14.67 -2.56 5.41
C LEU A 43 13.16 -2.36 5.65
N GLY A 44 12.72 -1.11 5.62
CA GLY A 44 11.33 -0.69 5.83
C GLY A 44 10.96 -0.54 7.30
N CYS A 45 11.21 -1.54 8.12
CA CYS A 45 10.89 -1.53 9.54
C CYS A 45 11.79 -2.48 10.33
N ALA A 46 11.71 -2.44 11.66
CA ALA A 46 12.42 -3.35 12.55
C ALA A 46 11.43 -4.10 13.45
N TYR A 47 11.79 -5.33 13.85
CA TYR A 47 11.07 -5.98 14.95
C TYR A 47 11.39 -5.28 16.27
N PRO A 48 10.40 -4.98 17.14
CA PRO A 48 10.62 -4.30 18.40
C PRO A 48 11.66 -4.99 19.29
N GLN A 49 11.72 -6.34 19.26
CA GLN A 49 12.68 -7.15 20.04
C GLN A 49 14.11 -7.08 19.49
N LEU A 50 14.34 -6.46 18.33
CA LEU A 50 15.61 -6.36 17.62
C LEU A 50 15.93 -4.91 17.24
N SER A 51 15.47 -3.95 18.05
CA SER A 51 15.63 -2.50 17.83
C SER A 51 17.09 -2.02 17.76
N GLN A 52 18.04 -2.82 18.24
CA GLN A 52 19.49 -2.55 18.12
C GLN A 52 20.05 -2.78 16.71
N ILE A 53 19.31 -3.46 15.84
CA ILE A 53 19.72 -3.67 14.44
C ILE A 53 19.39 -2.40 13.65
N PRO A 54 20.34 -1.82 12.90
CA PRO A 54 20.06 -0.67 12.06
C PRO A 54 18.97 -0.94 11.03
N VAL A 55 18.12 0.03 10.78
CA VAL A 55 17.04 -0.03 9.82
C VAL A 55 17.10 1.16 8.85
N ILE A 56 16.78 0.90 7.60
CA ILE A 56 16.44 1.94 6.64
C ILE A 56 14.91 1.97 6.56
N TYR A 57 14.32 3.12 6.81
CA TYR A 57 12.87 3.28 6.91
C TYR A 57 12.42 4.55 6.19
N GLU A 58 11.15 4.61 5.90
CA GLU A 58 10.44 5.78 5.37
C GLU A 58 9.54 6.39 6.44
N ASP A 59 9.36 7.73 6.41
CA ASP A 59 8.36 8.40 7.27
C ASP A 59 6.95 8.15 6.72
N ASN A 60 6.34 7.06 7.19
CA ASN A 60 5.01 6.62 6.77
C ASN A 60 3.90 7.59 7.21
N LEU A 61 4.07 8.29 8.35
CA LEU A 61 3.11 9.31 8.80
C LEU A 61 3.12 10.49 7.83
N TYR A 62 4.30 11.01 7.53
CA TYR A 62 4.48 12.11 6.57
C TYR A 62 3.99 11.73 5.17
N GLY A 63 4.34 10.51 4.70
CA GLY A 63 3.89 9.98 3.41
C GLY A 63 2.37 9.93 3.28
N ALA A 64 1.67 9.48 4.33
CA ALA A 64 0.21 9.51 4.36
C ALA A 64 -0.34 10.93 4.24
N GLY A 65 0.28 11.90 4.93
CA GLY A 65 -0.05 13.31 4.83
C GLY A 65 0.02 13.84 3.40
N LEU A 66 1.09 13.51 2.66
CA LEU A 66 1.25 13.90 1.26
C LEU A 66 0.13 13.34 0.37
N LEU A 67 -0.23 12.06 0.57
CA LEU A 67 -1.29 11.42 -0.23
C LEU A 67 -2.67 12.03 0.08
N VAL A 68 -3.02 12.22 1.36
CA VAL A 68 -4.29 12.87 1.75
C VAL A 68 -4.36 14.28 1.17
N GLN A 69 -3.31 15.09 1.36
CA GLN A 69 -3.28 16.44 0.84
C GLN A 69 -3.49 16.47 -0.69
N SER A 70 -2.81 15.60 -1.44
CA SER A 70 -2.97 15.49 -2.90
C SER A 70 -4.40 15.17 -3.34
N LEU A 71 -5.14 14.35 -2.56
CA LEU A 71 -6.53 14.03 -2.86
C LEU A 71 -7.47 15.18 -2.49
N VAL A 72 -7.26 15.83 -1.35
CA VAL A 72 -8.05 16.99 -0.90
C VAL A 72 -7.89 18.17 -1.87
N GLU A 73 -6.69 18.46 -2.34
CA GLU A 73 -6.43 19.49 -3.36
C GLU A 73 -7.16 19.23 -4.70
N LYS A 74 -7.50 17.96 -4.98
CA LYS A 74 -8.32 17.56 -6.13
C LYS A 74 -9.83 17.59 -5.83
N GLY A 75 -10.23 18.01 -4.63
CA GLY A 75 -11.62 18.17 -4.22
C GLY A 75 -12.26 16.93 -3.57
N HIS A 76 -11.48 15.89 -3.26
CA HIS A 76 -12.00 14.71 -2.57
C HIS A 76 -12.08 14.96 -1.06
N SER A 77 -13.27 14.77 -0.47
CA SER A 77 -13.53 14.93 0.97
C SER A 77 -13.95 13.63 1.66
N SER A 78 -14.47 12.66 0.90
CA SER A 78 -14.78 11.32 1.39
C SER A 78 -13.73 10.35 0.85
N ILE A 79 -12.75 10.02 1.68
CA ILE A 79 -11.57 9.23 1.34
C ILE A 79 -11.56 7.97 2.18
N ALA A 80 -11.31 6.83 1.55
CA ALA A 80 -11.16 5.54 2.21
C ALA A 80 -9.70 5.10 2.27
N GLY A 81 -9.37 4.22 3.22
CA GLY A 81 -8.03 3.68 3.40
C GLY A 81 -8.01 2.16 3.41
N ILE A 82 -6.98 1.57 2.80
CA ILE A 82 -6.75 0.11 2.76
C ILE A 82 -5.34 -0.16 3.25
N PHE A 83 -5.22 -0.80 4.44
CA PHE A 83 -3.95 -0.94 5.16
C PHE A 83 -3.71 -2.37 5.64
N GLN A 84 -2.44 -2.73 5.74
CA GLN A 84 -2.02 -4.04 6.25
C GLN A 84 -1.89 -4.00 7.78
N MET A 85 -2.68 -4.82 8.49
CA MET A 85 -2.77 -4.74 9.95
C MET A 85 -1.66 -5.49 10.69
N ASP A 86 -1.01 -6.45 10.06
CA ASP A 86 0.06 -7.26 10.66
C ASP A 86 1.47 -6.78 10.28
N ASP A 87 1.59 -5.62 9.61
CA ASP A 87 2.85 -4.94 9.32
C ASP A 87 2.92 -3.58 10.02
N GLN A 88 4.09 -3.24 10.59
CA GLN A 88 4.30 -1.98 11.31
C GLN A 88 4.08 -0.77 10.39
N ARG A 89 4.51 -0.86 9.13
CA ARG A 89 4.32 0.21 8.14
C ARG A 89 2.83 0.46 7.88
N GLY A 90 2.02 -0.59 7.79
CA GLY A 90 0.57 -0.44 7.60
C GLY A 90 -0.11 0.28 8.75
N LEU A 91 0.31 0.01 10.00
CA LEU A 91 -0.19 0.72 11.18
C LEU A 91 0.23 2.20 11.18
N GLU A 92 1.47 2.51 10.82
CA GLU A 92 1.99 3.87 10.71
C GLU A 92 1.27 4.66 9.58
N ARG A 93 1.07 4.04 8.42
CA ARG A 93 0.33 4.61 7.28
C ARG A 93 -1.11 4.94 7.64
N TYR A 94 -1.77 4.03 8.34
CA TYR A 94 -3.10 4.26 8.87
C TYR A 94 -3.15 5.43 9.87
N GLN A 95 -2.22 5.47 10.83
CA GLN A 95 -2.16 6.57 11.79
C GLN A 95 -1.95 7.91 11.08
N GLY A 96 -0.98 7.97 10.16
CA GLY A 96 -0.72 9.18 9.38
C GLY A 96 -1.90 9.59 8.50
N PHE A 97 -2.66 8.62 7.96
CA PHE A 97 -3.89 8.88 7.24
C PHE A 97 -4.94 9.54 8.13
N LEU A 98 -5.19 9.01 9.34
CA LEU A 98 -6.15 9.59 10.29
C LEU A 98 -5.75 11.00 10.71
N ASP A 99 -4.47 11.20 11.06
CA ASP A 99 -3.94 12.50 11.48
C ASP A 99 -4.09 13.54 10.34
N ALA A 100 -3.78 13.14 9.11
CA ALA A 100 -3.91 14.02 7.96
C ALA A 100 -5.37 14.37 7.65
N MET A 101 -6.30 13.40 7.71
CA MET A 101 -7.74 13.66 7.55
C MET A 101 -8.26 14.60 8.61
N GLN A 102 -7.88 14.40 9.88
CA GLN A 102 -8.26 15.28 10.98
C GLN A 102 -7.73 16.71 10.78
N ASN A 103 -6.47 16.86 10.35
CA ASN A 103 -5.86 18.17 10.06
C ASN A 103 -6.56 18.91 8.92
N GLN A 104 -7.22 18.19 8.01
CA GLN A 104 -8.05 18.76 6.93
C GLN A 104 -9.51 19.00 7.39
N GLY A 105 -9.85 18.71 8.65
CA GLY A 105 -11.22 18.82 9.16
C GLY A 105 -12.18 17.77 8.60
N LEU A 106 -11.66 16.67 8.07
CA LEU A 106 -12.44 15.59 7.47
C LEU A 106 -12.60 14.43 8.46
N THR A 107 -13.75 13.75 8.37
CA THR A 107 -14.06 12.56 9.18
C THR A 107 -13.85 11.29 8.38
N VAL A 108 -13.42 10.22 9.06
CA VAL A 108 -13.24 8.89 8.47
C VAL A 108 -14.17 7.92 9.18
N PRO A 109 -15.30 7.53 8.57
CA PRO A 109 -16.14 6.46 9.09
C PRO A 109 -15.41 5.12 9.11
N ASP A 110 -15.59 4.29 10.14
CA ASP A 110 -14.95 2.98 10.27
C ASP A 110 -15.18 2.07 9.04
N ARG A 111 -16.34 2.18 8.40
CA ARG A 111 -16.66 1.44 7.18
C ARG A 111 -15.83 1.86 5.96
N ASN A 112 -15.14 3.00 6.00
CA ASN A 112 -14.22 3.45 4.96
C ASN A 112 -12.78 2.96 5.21
N ILE A 113 -12.55 2.13 6.22
CA ILE A 113 -11.26 1.50 6.48
C ILE A 113 -11.33 0.02 6.15
N CYS A 114 -10.42 -0.43 5.28
CA CYS A 114 -10.18 -1.83 5.00
C CYS A 114 -8.87 -2.27 5.65
N TRP A 115 -8.95 -3.30 6.45
CA TRP A 115 -7.79 -4.00 6.98
C TRP A 115 -7.63 -5.33 6.26
N TYR A 116 -6.38 -5.67 5.96
CA TYR A 116 -6.00 -6.99 5.47
C TYR A 116 -4.72 -7.46 6.14
N THR A 117 -4.39 -8.73 5.97
CA THR A 117 -3.23 -9.39 6.56
C THR A 117 -2.31 -9.96 5.49
N THR A 118 -1.08 -10.29 5.87
CA THR A 118 -0.17 -11.08 5.01
C THR A 118 -0.83 -12.37 4.50
N GLN A 119 -1.67 -13.02 5.33
CA GLN A 119 -2.34 -14.27 4.93
C GLN A 119 -3.31 -14.04 3.77
N GLU A 120 -4.11 -12.97 3.81
CA GLU A 120 -5.04 -12.64 2.72
C GLU A 120 -4.32 -12.32 1.41
N LEU A 121 -3.12 -11.71 1.47
CA LEU A 121 -2.27 -11.55 0.28
C LEU A 121 -1.72 -12.89 -0.23
N ASP A 122 -1.35 -13.79 0.66
CA ASP A 122 -0.88 -15.13 0.27
C ASP A 122 -2.02 -15.96 -0.31
N ASP A 123 -3.23 -15.86 0.22
CA ASP A 123 -4.44 -16.49 -0.32
C ASP A 123 -4.76 -15.94 -1.73
N PHE A 124 -4.62 -14.61 -1.95
CA PHE A 124 -4.72 -14.04 -3.28
C PHE A 124 -3.69 -14.65 -4.25
N ARG A 125 -2.42 -14.75 -3.85
CA ARG A 125 -1.36 -15.31 -4.71
C ARG A 125 -1.60 -16.77 -5.08
N GLN A 126 -2.26 -17.55 -4.21
CA GLN A 126 -2.53 -18.97 -4.41
C GLN A 126 -3.84 -19.23 -5.15
N SER A 127 -4.89 -18.49 -4.88
CA SER A 127 -6.26 -18.77 -5.33
C SER A 127 -6.98 -17.57 -5.95
N GLN A 128 -6.32 -16.42 -6.08
CA GLN A 128 -6.91 -15.15 -6.54
C GLN A 128 -8.08 -14.69 -5.65
N ASP A 129 -8.06 -15.07 -4.36
CA ASP A 129 -9.08 -14.67 -3.41
C ASP A 129 -8.86 -13.22 -2.94
N ILE A 130 -9.82 -12.34 -3.24
CA ILE A 130 -9.88 -10.93 -2.82
C ILE A 130 -11.11 -10.66 -1.94
N SER A 131 -11.58 -11.65 -1.21
CA SER A 131 -12.80 -11.55 -0.40
C SER A 131 -12.78 -10.39 0.60
N PHE A 132 -11.60 -10.04 1.16
CA PHE A 132 -11.45 -8.90 2.05
C PHE A 132 -11.83 -7.59 1.35
N LEU A 133 -11.39 -7.41 0.09
CA LEU A 133 -11.65 -6.21 -0.70
C LEU A 133 -13.12 -6.13 -1.15
N LYS A 134 -13.71 -7.26 -1.57
CA LYS A 134 -15.14 -7.33 -1.95
C LYS A 134 -16.05 -6.97 -0.78
N LYS A 135 -15.83 -7.56 0.39
CA LYS A 135 -16.57 -7.23 1.63
C LYS A 135 -16.42 -5.77 2.03
N PHE A 136 -15.24 -5.18 1.80
CA PHE A 136 -15.02 -3.78 2.04
C PHE A 136 -15.87 -2.91 1.11
N LEU A 137 -15.86 -3.18 -0.20
CA LEU A 137 -16.63 -2.44 -1.20
C LEU A 137 -18.15 -2.51 -0.99
N GLU A 138 -18.66 -3.60 -0.41
CA GLU A 138 -20.08 -3.75 -0.06
C GLU A 138 -20.54 -2.80 1.06
N ARG A 139 -19.62 -2.39 1.97
CA ARG A 139 -19.94 -1.60 3.16
C ARG A 139 -19.51 -0.14 3.12
N ILE A 140 -18.66 0.23 2.16
CA ILE A 140 -18.12 1.59 2.04
C ILE A 140 -19.22 2.64 1.86
N THR A 141 -18.97 3.88 2.27
CA THR A 141 -19.93 4.98 2.06
C THR A 141 -20.15 5.24 0.58
N PRO A 142 -21.39 5.46 0.14
CA PRO A 142 -21.70 5.70 -1.29
C PRO A 142 -21.06 6.97 -1.87
N ASP A 143 -20.71 7.93 -1.02
CA ASP A 143 -20.07 9.20 -1.36
C ASP A 143 -18.54 9.12 -1.40
N CYS A 144 -17.95 7.96 -1.16
CA CYS A 144 -16.50 7.77 -1.23
C CYS A 144 -16.03 7.86 -2.69
N THR A 145 -15.15 8.82 -2.96
CA THR A 145 -14.63 9.10 -4.30
C THR A 145 -13.11 8.94 -4.42
N ALA A 146 -12.43 8.66 -3.32
CA ALA A 146 -10.98 8.47 -3.34
C ALA A 146 -10.51 7.39 -2.37
N PHE A 147 -9.38 6.76 -2.70
CA PHE A 147 -8.80 5.68 -1.90
C PHE A 147 -7.31 5.90 -1.71
N ILE A 148 -6.84 5.66 -0.49
CA ILE A 148 -5.41 5.51 -0.19
C ILE A 148 -5.14 4.04 0.10
N CYS A 149 -4.22 3.45 -0.65
CA CYS A 149 -3.87 2.04 -0.57
C CYS A 149 -2.47 1.85 0.00
N GLU A 150 -2.26 0.74 0.70
CA GLU A 150 -0.97 0.33 1.28
C GLU A 150 0.18 0.38 0.27
N ASP A 151 -0.08 -0.04 -0.97
CA ASP A 151 0.83 0.06 -2.10
C ASP A 151 0.06 0.10 -3.43
N ASP A 152 0.79 0.28 -4.54
CA ASP A 152 0.17 0.35 -5.87
C ASP A 152 -0.36 -1.01 -6.37
N PHE A 153 0.08 -2.12 -5.78
CA PHE A 153 -0.49 -3.42 -6.08
C PHE A 153 -1.91 -3.57 -5.49
N ILE A 154 -2.12 -3.14 -4.24
CA ILE A 154 -3.46 -3.09 -3.63
C ILE A 154 -4.37 -2.10 -4.37
N ALA A 155 -3.82 -0.96 -4.79
CA ALA A 155 -4.57 0.01 -5.60
C ALA A 155 -4.99 -0.58 -6.95
N TRP A 156 -4.14 -1.39 -7.57
CA TRP A 156 -4.46 -2.10 -8.81
C TRP A 156 -5.56 -3.15 -8.61
N LEU A 157 -5.49 -3.97 -7.55
CA LEU A 157 -6.56 -4.94 -7.22
C LEU A 157 -7.90 -4.25 -7.00
N LEU A 158 -7.90 -3.12 -6.30
CA LEU A 158 -9.08 -2.31 -6.09
C LEU A 158 -9.65 -1.79 -7.40
N TRP A 159 -8.80 -1.26 -8.28
CA TRP A 159 -9.21 -0.73 -9.57
C TRP A 159 -9.82 -1.82 -10.47
N GLU A 160 -9.21 -3.00 -10.52
CA GLU A 160 -9.73 -4.16 -11.26
C GLU A 160 -11.15 -4.53 -10.77
N GLU A 161 -11.36 -4.64 -9.44
CA GLU A 161 -12.67 -5.01 -8.89
C GLU A 161 -13.74 -3.93 -9.14
N LEU A 162 -13.36 -2.64 -9.03
CA LEU A 162 -14.27 -1.53 -9.34
C LEU A 162 -14.65 -1.51 -10.82
N SER A 163 -13.71 -1.77 -11.73
CA SER A 163 -13.93 -1.81 -13.18
C SER A 163 -14.89 -2.95 -13.56
N LEU A 164 -14.67 -4.15 -13.01
CA LEU A 164 -15.56 -5.30 -13.22
C LEU A 164 -17.00 -5.03 -12.69
N GLY A 165 -17.10 -4.30 -11.58
CA GLY A 165 -18.39 -3.88 -11.02
C GLY A 165 -19.16 -2.90 -11.93
N GLN A 166 -18.46 -2.00 -12.61
CA GLN A 166 -19.06 -1.08 -13.58
C GLN A 166 -19.51 -1.80 -14.84
N GLU A 167 -18.72 -2.70 -15.41
CA GLU A 167 -19.10 -3.50 -16.57
C GLU A 167 -20.37 -4.34 -16.32
N LYS A 168 -20.48 -4.95 -15.14
CA LYS A 168 -21.70 -5.68 -14.74
C LYS A 168 -22.94 -4.77 -14.68
N LYS A 169 -22.80 -3.56 -14.12
CA LYS A 169 -23.90 -2.58 -14.08
C LYS A 169 -24.33 -2.14 -15.49
N ILE A 170 -23.37 -1.86 -16.37
CA ILE A 170 -23.64 -1.49 -17.77
C ILE A 170 -24.35 -2.63 -18.50
N ALA A 171 -23.87 -3.88 -18.37
CA ALA A 171 -24.49 -5.05 -18.96
C ALA A 171 -25.93 -5.28 -18.45
N THR A 172 -26.18 -5.07 -17.15
CA THR A 172 -27.51 -5.16 -16.56
C THR A 172 -28.44 -4.07 -17.06
N HIS A 173 -27.96 -2.84 -17.17
CA HIS A 173 -28.75 -1.73 -17.75
C HIS A 173 -29.03 -1.94 -19.25
N ALA A 174 -28.06 -2.45 -20.01
CA ALA A 174 -28.27 -2.77 -21.41
C ALA A 174 -29.30 -3.89 -21.62
N SER A 175 -29.30 -4.93 -20.76
CA SER A 175 -30.30 -6.00 -20.80
C SER A 175 -31.68 -5.53 -20.36
N LEU A 176 -31.79 -4.63 -19.39
CA LEU A 176 -33.03 -4.00 -18.95
C LEU A 176 -33.60 -3.04 -20.04
N SER A 177 -32.73 -2.25 -20.69
CA SER A 177 -33.15 -1.35 -21.76
C SER A 177 -33.63 -2.11 -23.01
N SER A 178 -33.04 -3.23 -23.35
CA SER A 178 -33.50 -4.10 -24.44
C SER A 178 -34.86 -4.77 -24.14
N SER A 179 -35.14 -5.11 -22.89
CA SER A 179 -36.42 -5.64 -22.47
C SER A 179 -37.53 -4.57 -22.41
N LEU A 180 -37.20 -3.31 -22.13
CA LEU A 180 -38.14 -2.18 -22.11
C LEU A 180 -38.45 -1.64 -23.49
N GLN A 181 -37.54 -1.74 -24.47
CA GLN A 181 -37.84 -1.39 -25.87
C GLN A 181 -38.92 -2.27 -26.52
N SER A 182 -39.08 -3.49 -26.02
CA SER A 182 -40.18 -4.38 -26.47
C SER A 182 -41.56 -3.95 -25.97
N THR A 183 -41.67 -3.02 -25.03
CA THR A 183 -42.92 -2.52 -24.44
C THR A 183 -43.33 -1.11 -24.87
N GLY A 184 -42.63 -0.50 -25.85
CA GLY A 184 -43.09 0.74 -26.48
C GLY A 184 -42.91 2.03 -25.65
N PHE A 185 -42.18 2.00 -24.55
CA PHE A 185 -41.86 3.19 -23.75
C PHE A 185 -40.66 3.95 -24.36
N LYS A 186 -40.89 5.20 -24.79
CA LYS A 186 -39.81 6.12 -25.22
C LYS A 186 -39.04 6.57 -24.00
N THR A 187 -37.81 6.05 -23.83
CA THR A 187 -36.83 6.61 -22.88
C THR A 187 -36.19 7.84 -23.52
N THR A 188 -36.41 9.01 -22.93
CA THR A 188 -35.60 10.20 -23.22
C THR A 188 -34.14 9.90 -22.83
N SER A 189 -33.24 10.12 -23.78
CA SER A 189 -31.81 10.00 -23.57
C SER A 189 -31.36 10.97 -22.48
N ALA A 190 -31.17 10.47 -21.25
CA ALA A 190 -30.46 11.19 -20.22
C ALA A 190 -28.96 11.00 -20.49
N ASP A 191 -28.29 12.08 -20.82
CA ASP A 191 -26.84 12.20 -20.85
C ASP A 191 -26.31 11.74 -19.48
N HIS A 192 -25.71 10.55 -19.41
CA HIS A 192 -25.03 10.05 -18.24
C HIS A 192 -23.53 10.29 -18.37
N SER A 193 -23.12 11.55 -18.28
CA SER A 193 -21.75 11.91 -17.90
C SER A 193 -21.61 11.88 -16.37
N PHE A 194 -21.87 10.75 -15.73
CA PHE A 194 -21.40 10.46 -14.37
C PHE A 194 -20.08 9.68 -14.44
N GLU A 195 -19.06 10.31 -14.98
CA GLU A 195 -17.68 9.97 -14.59
C GLU A 195 -17.45 10.55 -13.20
N THR A 196 -17.93 9.91 -12.16
CA THR A 196 -17.33 10.04 -10.83
C THR A 196 -15.96 9.41 -10.94
N THR A 197 -14.97 10.23 -11.26
CA THR A 197 -13.60 9.80 -11.43
C THR A 197 -13.06 9.39 -10.07
N ILE A 198 -13.06 8.09 -9.79
CA ILE A 198 -12.47 7.55 -8.56
C ILE A 198 -10.97 7.87 -8.59
N ALA A 199 -10.48 8.54 -7.55
CA ALA A 199 -9.07 8.84 -7.40
C ALA A 199 -8.38 7.77 -6.56
N LEU A 200 -7.24 7.29 -7.04
CA LEU A 200 -6.38 6.35 -6.32
C LEU A 200 -5.08 7.01 -5.91
N ALA A 201 -4.69 6.73 -4.68
CA ALA A 201 -3.39 7.09 -4.16
C ALA A 201 -2.77 5.88 -3.45
N ALA A 202 -1.45 5.73 -3.50
CA ALA A 202 -0.77 4.58 -2.92
C ALA A 202 0.64 4.92 -2.45
N PHE A 203 1.07 4.24 -1.39
CA PHE A 203 2.49 4.19 -1.07
C PHE A 203 3.21 3.34 -2.11
N ASN A 204 4.47 3.67 -2.35
CA ASN A 204 5.34 3.05 -3.36
C ASN A 204 4.89 3.26 -4.83
N THR A 205 5.88 3.22 -5.68
CA THR A 205 5.73 3.30 -7.13
C THR A 205 6.38 2.06 -7.74
N SER A 206 5.63 1.25 -8.47
CA SER A 206 6.13 0.06 -9.15
C SER A 206 5.97 0.15 -10.67
N TYR A 207 6.17 -0.98 -11.35
CA TYR A 207 5.89 -1.10 -12.77
C TYR A 207 4.42 -0.79 -13.10
N LEU A 208 3.48 -1.08 -12.21
CA LEU A 208 2.05 -0.84 -12.45
C LEU A 208 1.74 0.63 -12.75
N THR A 209 2.34 1.53 -11.97
CA THR A 209 2.16 2.98 -12.15
C THR A 209 3.12 3.56 -13.19
N THR A 210 4.37 3.09 -13.26
CA THR A 210 5.36 3.62 -14.23
C THR A 210 5.06 3.24 -15.67
N SER A 211 4.43 2.09 -15.91
CA SER A 211 3.98 1.65 -17.24
C SER A 211 2.66 2.27 -17.69
N GLY A 212 1.93 2.91 -16.78
CA GLY A 212 0.59 3.45 -17.06
C GLY A 212 -0.56 2.44 -16.95
N LEU A 213 -0.29 1.21 -16.47
CA LEU A 213 -1.35 0.21 -16.21
C LEU A 213 -2.28 0.66 -15.07
N LEU A 214 -1.75 1.39 -14.10
CA LEU A 214 -2.53 1.99 -13.01
C LEU A 214 -2.32 3.50 -12.98
N ARG A 215 -3.42 4.26 -12.96
CA ARG A 215 -3.40 5.72 -12.74
C ARG A 215 -3.65 6.01 -11.26
N ALA A 216 -2.58 6.21 -10.51
CA ALA A 216 -2.63 6.58 -9.11
C ALA A 216 -1.61 7.67 -8.81
N THR A 217 -1.93 8.52 -7.82
CA THR A 217 -0.92 9.34 -7.15
C THR A 217 -0.11 8.43 -6.24
N THR A 218 1.22 8.43 -6.35
CA THR A 218 2.05 7.53 -5.56
C THR A 218 3.18 8.28 -4.85
N LEU A 219 3.83 7.57 -3.93
CA LEU A 219 5.06 8.03 -3.31
C LEU A 219 6.25 7.31 -3.93
N THR A 220 7.32 8.04 -4.12
CA THR A 220 8.60 7.51 -4.61
C THR A 220 9.75 8.07 -3.77
N HIS A 221 10.96 7.60 -4.03
CA HIS A 221 12.16 8.12 -3.39
C HIS A 221 12.98 8.94 -4.39
N SER A 222 13.55 10.04 -3.93
CA SER A 222 14.53 10.79 -4.70
C SER A 222 15.87 10.02 -4.80
N ALA A 223 16.95 10.65 -5.14
CA ALA A 223 18.25 10.12 -5.57
C ALA A 223 18.86 8.92 -4.81
N HIS A 224 18.36 8.52 -3.65
CA HIS A 224 18.89 7.39 -2.87
C HIS A 224 17.84 6.29 -2.73
N GLN A 225 17.86 5.33 -3.64
CA GLN A 225 17.01 4.15 -3.51
C GLN A 225 17.39 3.38 -2.23
N PRO A 226 16.43 2.94 -1.42
CA PRO A 226 16.68 2.21 -0.16
C PRO A 226 17.65 1.04 -0.33
N GLY A 227 17.58 0.33 -1.45
CA GLY A 227 18.49 -0.78 -1.75
C GLY A 227 19.97 -0.38 -1.90
N THR A 228 20.25 0.76 -2.53
CA THR A 228 21.62 1.29 -2.66
C THR A 228 22.18 1.68 -1.31
N LEU A 229 21.35 2.35 -0.49
CA LEU A 229 21.72 2.73 0.87
C LEU A 229 21.97 1.51 1.75
N ALA A 230 21.11 0.49 1.64
CA ALA A 230 21.26 -0.79 2.37
C ALA A 230 22.57 -1.50 2.01
N ALA A 231 22.93 -1.55 0.73
CA ALA A 231 24.22 -2.11 0.30
C ALA A 231 25.40 -1.34 0.88
N GLN A 232 25.37 0.00 0.81
CA GLN A 232 26.43 0.85 1.35
C GLN A 232 26.58 0.69 2.88
N MET A 233 25.48 0.70 3.61
CA MET A 233 25.46 0.51 5.06
C MET A 233 25.99 -0.89 5.43
N SER A 234 25.62 -1.93 4.69
CA SER A 234 26.13 -3.29 4.90
C SER A 234 27.64 -3.38 4.67
N ILE A 235 28.15 -2.74 3.60
CA ILE A 235 29.59 -2.67 3.32
C ILE A 235 30.33 -1.93 4.43
N ASN A 236 29.81 -0.80 4.89
CA ASN A 236 30.39 -0.03 5.98
C ASN A 236 30.49 -0.87 7.26
N LYS A 237 29.40 -1.57 7.61
CA LYS A 237 29.37 -2.44 8.79
C LYS A 237 30.38 -3.61 8.69
N LEU A 238 30.56 -4.18 7.50
CA LEU A 238 31.57 -5.21 7.25
C LEU A 238 33.01 -4.70 7.37
N LYS A 239 33.23 -3.40 7.15
CA LYS A 239 34.53 -2.71 7.35
C LYS A 239 34.73 -2.27 8.80
N GLY A 240 33.81 -2.54 9.73
CA GLY A 240 33.86 -2.10 11.12
C GLY A 240 33.56 -0.61 11.31
N LEU A 241 32.98 0.06 10.31
CA LEU A 241 32.56 1.45 10.42
C LEU A 241 31.21 1.54 11.16
N PRO A 242 30.96 2.62 11.93
CA PRO A 242 29.69 2.82 12.60
C PRO A 242 28.55 2.97 11.61
N VAL A 243 27.41 2.34 11.89
CA VAL A 243 26.20 2.40 11.09
C VAL A 243 25.02 2.63 12.01
N SER A 244 24.23 3.67 11.73
CA SER A 244 22.97 4.00 12.41
C SER A 244 21.79 3.83 11.45
N SER A 245 20.60 3.73 12.01
CA SER A 245 19.36 3.75 11.22
C SER A 245 19.24 5.03 10.40
N GLN A 246 18.64 4.95 9.23
CA GLN A 246 18.51 6.06 8.31
C GLN A 246 17.11 6.13 7.71
N GLU A 247 16.59 7.34 7.65
CA GLU A 247 15.33 7.65 6.98
C GLU A 247 15.56 7.93 5.50
N VAL A 248 14.66 7.44 4.66
CA VAL A 248 14.59 7.78 3.24
C VAL A 248 13.34 8.60 3.00
N PRO A 249 13.47 9.86 2.55
CA PRO A 249 12.32 10.74 2.39
C PRO A 249 11.42 10.34 1.23
N TRP A 250 10.12 10.47 1.45
CA TRP A 250 9.11 10.32 0.41
C TRP A 250 9.04 11.56 -0.50
N GLN A 251 8.72 11.31 -1.77
CA GLN A 251 8.36 12.33 -2.76
C GLN A 251 7.06 11.93 -3.45
N LEU A 252 6.17 12.90 -3.65
CA LEU A 252 4.92 12.70 -4.38
C LEU A 252 5.20 12.51 -5.88
N SER A 253 4.63 11.47 -6.45
CA SER A 253 4.62 11.17 -7.87
C SER A 253 3.18 11.22 -8.40
N LEU A 254 2.90 12.18 -9.26
CA LEU A 254 1.59 12.31 -9.87
C LEU A 254 1.45 11.36 -11.07
N PRO A 255 0.23 10.87 -11.37
CA PRO A 255 -0.02 10.04 -12.54
C PRO A 255 0.35 10.81 -13.81
N LYS A 256 0.99 10.13 -14.76
CA LYS A 256 1.34 10.72 -16.04
C LYS A 256 0.07 11.17 -16.76
N SER A 257 0.04 12.42 -17.24
CA SER A 257 -0.98 12.88 -18.19
C SER A 257 -0.78 12.12 -19.52
N HIS A 258 -1.82 11.49 -20.04
CA HIS A 258 -1.78 11.06 -21.43
C HIS A 258 -1.85 12.33 -22.29
N ASN A 259 -0.76 12.64 -23.01
CA ASN A 259 -0.80 13.54 -24.16
C ASN A 259 -1.50 12.85 -25.33
#